data_22d028011f7aec8722c791c1ff1a2056
#
_entry.id   22d028011f7aec8722c791c1ff1a2056
#
_cell.length_a   1.000
_cell.length_b   1.000
_cell.length_c   1.000
_cell.angle_alpha   90.00
_cell.angle_beta   90.00
_cell.angle_gamma   90.00
#
_symmetry.space_group_name_H-M   'P 1'
#
loop_
_entity.id
_entity.type
_entity.pdbx_description
1 polymer ?
#
loop_
_entity_poly.entity_id
_entity_poly.type
_entity_poly.pdbx_seq_one_letter_code
_entity_poly.pdbx_strand_id
1 'polypeptide(L)'
;NYYTKYFSERIKYKDSASKEKTLNIKIDVNKIYNAIKKKIPTQDDHIKEILSIIWRNFNNYQNTKTRSMLINGEKGSHKKEIFNTIEENITIPVLNTSIINRYKNNIELNSVSDILIDLLKKCNYDIKKAETSIIVINDIDTITISDQSDVQLFSPYQTDLAKLINGFPFTVEIDGDSYTIDTSKMFIVLMGDFMKPEEEISPVKGFHNIPDSQKKNTTKTDYITQGLIEELATSIQTIIELDKPTREEYIESINKNENNSLNISKKFLQSLNIKLTVEDTAIKRISEIIEKNGYSEEQIDEMIDKALSQATFEIAINPNAYEELIIDEETISNNNKYKLV
;
A
#
# COMPACT_ATOMS: atom_id res chain seq x y z
N ASN A 1 6.38 39.47 2.32
CA ASN A 1 5.85 38.66 1.26
C ASN A 1 6.38 37.24 1.42
N TYR A 2 5.49 36.27 1.78
CA TYR A 2 5.84 34.88 2.16
C TYR A 2 6.65 34.17 1.06
N TYR A 3 6.23 34.32 -0.19
CA TYR A 3 6.90 33.74 -1.36
C TYR A 3 8.33 34.26 -1.59
N THR A 4 8.57 35.55 -1.37
CA THR A 4 9.88 36.15 -1.57
C THR A 4 10.89 35.67 -0.53
N LYS A 5 10.45 35.47 0.73
CA LYS A 5 11.27 34.90 1.80
C LYS A 5 11.62 33.44 1.50
N TYR A 6 10.63 32.65 1.05
CA TYR A 6 10.77 31.25 0.68
C TYR A 6 11.79 31.06 -0.46
N PHE A 7 11.68 31.84 -1.54
CA PHE A 7 12.65 31.74 -2.65
C PHE A 7 14.07 32.16 -2.23
N SER A 8 14.21 33.13 -1.35
CA SER A 8 15.52 33.57 -0.84
C SER A 8 16.19 32.54 0.07
N GLU A 9 15.40 31.83 0.88
CA GLU A 9 15.87 30.74 1.73
C GLU A 9 16.27 29.52 0.88
N ARG A 10 15.50 29.17 -0.14
CA ARG A 10 15.83 28.08 -1.07
C ARG A 10 17.12 28.33 -1.88
N ILE A 11 17.41 29.59 -2.23
CA ILE A 11 18.65 29.96 -2.89
C ILE A 11 19.85 29.81 -1.95
N LYS A 12 19.71 30.21 -0.67
CA LYS A 12 20.76 30.01 0.34
C LYS A 12 21.06 28.54 0.62
N TYR A 13 20.05 27.69 0.62
CA TYR A 13 20.19 26.21 0.77
C TYR A 13 20.89 25.58 -0.45
N LYS A 14 20.61 26.04 -1.68
CA LYS A 14 21.29 25.53 -2.88
C LYS A 14 22.80 25.84 -2.92
N ASP A 15 23.20 26.95 -2.39
CA ASP A 15 24.64 27.36 -2.39
C ASP A 15 25.46 26.57 -1.35
N SER A 16 24.82 26.03 -0.28
CA SER A 16 25.49 25.17 0.69
C SER A 16 25.54 23.69 0.28
N ALA A 17 24.70 23.27 -0.67
CA ALA A 17 24.57 21.87 -1.13
C ALA A 17 25.64 21.42 -2.14
N SER A 18 26.57 22.28 -2.56
CA SER A 18 27.50 22.03 -3.67
C SER A 18 28.70 21.11 -3.34
N LYS A 19 28.74 20.44 -2.17
CA LYS A 19 29.80 19.47 -1.80
C LYS A 19 29.28 18.24 -1.06
N GLU A 20 28.05 17.78 -1.29
CA GLU A 20 27.59 16.52 -0.72
C GLU A 20 28.12 15.33 -1.50
N LYS A 21 28.84 14.45 -0.81
CA LYS A 21 29.12 13.09 -1.28
C LYS A 21 27.78 12.43 -1.59
N THR A 22 27.56 12.11 -2.86
CA THR A 22 26.44 11.26 -3.28
C THR A 22 26.47 9.97 -2.46
N LEU A 23 25.48 9.78 -1.61
CA LEU A 23 25.26 8.51 -0.95
C LEU A 23 24.98 7.49 -2.07
N ASN A 24 25.96 6.61 -2.34
CA ASN A 24 25.79 5.50 -3.27
C ASN A 24 24.87 4.46 -2.59
N ILE A 25 23.57 4.72 -2.64
CA ILE A 25 22.55 3.79 -2.12
C ILE A 25 22.41 2.67 -3.14
N LYS A 26 22.93 1.50 -2.81
CA LYS A 26 22.81 0.31 -3.66
C LYS A 26 21.48 -0.39 -3.39
N ILE A 27 20.52 -0.21 -4.30
CA ILE A 27 19.24 -0.93 -4.27
C ILE A 27 19.40 -2.22 -5.08
N ASP A 28 19.22 -3.37 -4.43
CA ASP A 28 19.19 -4.67 -5.10
C ASP A 28 17.76 -4.96 -5.59
N VAL A 29 17.45 -4.45 -6.78
CA VAL A 29 16.13 -4.59 -7.43
C VAL A 29 15.76 -6.06 -7.62
N ASN A 30 16.74 -6.92 -7.96
CA ASN A 30 16.47 -8.32 -8.22
C ASN A 30 16.06 -9.07 -6.94
N LYS A 31 16.73 -8.77 -5.82
CA LYS A 31 16.36 -9.31 -4.51
C LYS A 31 14.93 -8.91 -4.13
N ILE A 32 14.60 -7.62 -4.26
CA ILE A 32 13.27 -7.08 -3.91
C ILE A 32 12.21 -7.70 -4.82
N TYR A 33 12.44 -7.71 -6.13
CA TYR A 33 11.52 -8.30 -7.10
C TYR A 33 11.22 -9.77 -6.79
N ASN A 34 12.25 -10.58 -6.55
CA ASN A 34 12.07 -12.00 -6.22
C ASN A 34 11.33 -12.19 -4.89
N ALA A 35 11.57 -11.33 -3.89
CA ALA A 35 10.84 -11.36 -2.63
C ALA A 35 9.33 -11.06 -2.82
N ILE A 36 9.01 -10.05 -3.64
CA ILE A 36 7.62 -9.73 -3.98
C ILE A 36 6.98 -10.89 -4.74
N LYS A 37 7.63 -11.43 -5.77
CA LYS A 37 7.08 -12.51 -6.62
C LYS A 37 6.82 -13.82 -5.87
N LYS A 38 7.49 -14.06 -4.74
CA LYS A 38 7.19 -15.21 -3.86
C LYS A 38 5.84 -15.04 -3.14
N LYS A 39 5.47 -13.82 -2.78
CA LYS A 39 4.22 -13.51 -2.08
C LYS A 39 3.10 -13.22 -3.08
N ILE A 40 3.40 -12.44 -4.12
CA ILE A 40 2.46 -11.91 -5.11
C ILE A 40 2.87 -12.40 -6.50
N PRO A 41 2.27 -13.47 -7.00
CA PRO A 41 2.57 -13.99 -8.36
C PRO A 41 2.05 -13.07 -9.47
N THR A 42 1.09 -12.21 -9.16
CA THR A 42 0.40 -11.28 -10.05
C THR A 42 1.10 -9.93 -10.17
N GLN A 43 0.55 -8.97 -10.89
CA GLN A 43 1.01 -7.57 -10.99
C GLN A 43 2.45 -7.41 -11.52
N ASP A 44 2.93 -8.36 -12.34
CA ASP A 44 4.33 -8.45 -12.71
C ASP A 44 4.89 -7.17 -13.36
N ASP A 45 4.15 -6.62 -14.33
CA ASP A 45 4.59 -5.43 -15.06
C ASP A 45 4.53 -4.18 -14.17
N HIS A 46 3.51 -4.05 -13.32
CA HIS A 46 3.40 -2.96 -12.36
C HIS A 46 4.51 -3.01 -11.30
N ILE A 47 4.84 -4.21 -10.79
CA ILE A 47 5.96 -4.39 -9.85
C ILE A 47 7.29 -3.95 -10.49
N LYS A 48 7.56 -4.34 -11.73
CA LYS A 48 8.74 -3.92 -12.49
C LYS A 48 8.77 -2.40 -12.68
N GLU A 49 7.63 -1.81 -13.00
CA GLU A 49 7.52 -0.36 -13.16
C GLU A 49 7.80 0.38 -11.85
N ILE A 50 7.16 -0.01 -10.73
CA ILE A 50 7.39 0.54 -9.39
C ILE A 50 8.87 0.48 -9.02
N LEU A 51 9.47 -0.70 -9.13
CA LEU A 51 10.87 -0.90 -8.77
C LEU A 51 11.83 -0.12 -9.68
N SER A 52 11.53 0.00 -10.97
CA SER A 52 12.29 0.81 -11.91
C SER A 52 12.27 2.30 -11.56
N ILE A 53 11.10 2.82 -11.16
CA ILE A 53 10.95 4.22 -10.75
C ILE A 53 11.73 4.48 -9.45
N ILE A 54 11.58 3.63 -8.44
CA ILE A 54 12.32 3.74 -7.18
C ILE A 54 13.82 3.67 -7.43
N TRP A 55 14.28 2.69 -8.20
CA TRP A 55 15.70 2.52 -8.53
C TRP A 55 16.27 3.76 -9.23
N ARG A 56 15.59 4.30 -10.25
CA ARG A 56 16.02 5.51 -10.97
C ARG A 56 16.10 6.72 -10.06
N ASN A 57 15.15 6.88 -9.13
CA ASN A 57 15.13 8.02 -8.23
C ASN A 57 16.36 8.03 -7.29
N PHE A 58 16.73 6.89 -6.73
CA PHE A 58 17.83 6.81 -5.76
C PHE A 58 19.22 6.58 -6.37
N ASN A 59 19.31 6.22 -7.64
CA ASN A 59 20.60 6.09 -8.35
C ASN A 59 21.01 7.33 -9.14
N ASN A 60 20.48 8.50 -8.82
CA ASN A 60 20.84 9.77 -9.45
C ASN A 60 20.84 9.72 -10.98
N TYR A 61 19.89 9.02 -11.58
CA TYR A 61 19.73 9.03 -13.02
C TYR A 61 19.43 10.47 -13.44
N GLN A 62 20.43 11.12 -14.03
CA GLN A 62 20.40 12.56 -14.36
C GLN A 62 19.06 12.92 -15.01
N ASN A 63 18.33 13.85 -14.39
CA ASN A 63 17.02 14.36 -14.82
C ASN A 63 15.78 13.51 -14.53
N THR A 64 15.80 12.46 -13.70
CA THR A 64 14.55 11.90 -13.22
C THR A 64 13.89 12.84 -12.22
N LYS A 65 12.82 13.48 -12.65
CA LYS A 65 12.01 14.34 -11.79
C LYS A 65 10.94 13.54 -11.02
N THR A 66 10.93 12.22 -11.14
CA THR A 66 9.87 11.38 -10.57
C THR A 66 10.15 11.13 -9.10
N ARG A 67 9.61 11.98 -8.23
CA ARG A 67 9.73 11.86 -6.77
C ARG A 67 8.41 11.46 -6.11
N SER A 68 7.35 11.25 -6.89
CA SER A 68 6.06 10.84 -6.36
C SER A 68 5.34 9.90 -7.31
N MET A 69 4.60 8.96 -6.75
CA MET A 69 3.67 8.13 -7.47
C MET A 69 2.36 7.96 -6.70
N LEU A 70 1.27 7.82 -7.43
CA LEU A 70 0.00 7.35 -6.90
C LEU A 70 -0.18 5.92 -7.37
N ILE A 71 -0.39 5.02 -6.43
CA ILE A 71 -0.79 3.63 -6.69
C ILE A 71 -2.28 3.53 -6.45
N ASN A 72 -3.02 3.37 -7.51
CA ASN A 72 -4.45 3.10 -7.44
C ASN A 72 -4.72 1.61 -7.61
N GLY A 73 -5.64 1.08 -6.83
CA GLY A 73 -6.05 -0.31 -6.95
C GLY A 73 -7.14 -0.64 -5.94
N GLU A 74 -8.08 -1.45 -6.35
CA GLU A 74 -9.14 -1.95 -5.49
C GLU A 74 -8.57 -2.74 -4.30
N LYS A 75 -9.40 -2.99 -3.29
CA LYS A 75 -9.06 -3.93 -2.22
C LYS A 75 -8.69 -5.29 -2.83
N GLY A 76 -7.64 -5.91 -2.29
CA GLY A 76 -7.12 -7.17 -2.85
C GLY A 76 -6.15 -7.04 -4.02
N SER A 77 -5.83 -5.82 -4.50
CA SER A 77 -4.80 -5.60 -5.52
C SER A 77 -3.36 -5.76 -5.02
N HIS A 78 -3.16 -6.17 -3.77
CA HIS A 78 -1.86 -6.39 -3.10
C HIS A 78 -0.98 -5.13 -2.95
N LYS A 79 -1.54 -3.92 -3.11
CA LYS A 79 -0.76 -2.68 -3.04
C LYS A 79 0.02 -2.52 -1.73
N LYS A 80 -0.58 -2.83 -0.59
CA LYS A 80 0.08 -2.76 0.73
C LYS A 80 1.19 -3.81 0.87
N GLU A 81 0.94 -5.04 0.44
CA GLU A 81 1.91 -6.14 0.51
C GLU A 81 3.14 -5.90 -0.36
N ILE A 82 2.97 -5.29 -1.55
CA ILE A 82 4.08 -4.87 -2.41
C ILE A 82 5.02 -3.93 -1.62
N PHE A 83 4.47 -2.88 -1.00
CA PHE A 83 5.30 -1.89 -0.31
C PHE A 83 5.83 -2.38 1.05
N ASN A 84 5.11 -3.23 1.78
CA ASN A 84 5.64 -3.92 2.95
C ASN A 84 6.85 -4.77 2.57
N THR A 85 6.77 -5.51 1.47
CA THR A 85 7.89 -6.34 0.99
C THR A 85 9.08 -5.50 0.50
N ILE A 86 8.82 -4.34 -0.11
CA ILE A 86 9.87 -3.37 -0.45
C ILE A 86 10.56 -2.89 0.82
N GLU A 87 9.80 -2.48 1.84
CA GLU A 87 10.33 -2.01 3.13
C GLU A 87 11.23 -3.05 3.80
N GLU A 88 10.81 -4.32 3.83
CA GLU A 88 11.58 -5.43 4.40
C GLU A 88 12.92 -5.69 3.69
N ASN A 89 13.04 -5.35 2.40
CA ASN A 89 14.17 -5.75 1.56
C ASN A 89 15.03 -4.59 1.04
N ILE A 90 14.67 -3.34 1.35
CA ILE A 90 15.43 -2.16 0.94
C ILE A 90 16.25 -1.60 2.11
N THR A 91 17.38 -0.97 1.81
CA THR A 91 18.25 -0.34 2.83
C THR A 91 17.91 1.12 3.12
N ILE A 92 17.08 1.72 2.26
CA ILE A 92 16.57 3.08 2.45
C ILE A 92 15.50 3.06 3.53
N PRO A 93 15.44 4.06 4.44
CA PRO A 93 14.33 4.15 5.37
C PRO A 93 13.00 4.28 4.61
N VAL A 94 12.06 3.40 4.91
CA VAL A 94 10.68 3.45 4.38
C VAL A 94 9.75 3.65 5.56
N LEU A 95 8.93 4.70 5.52
CA LEU A 95 7.81 4.86 6.45
C LEU A 95 6.54 4.47 5.71
N ASN A 96 5.90 3.38 6.13
CA ASN A 96 4.59 2.98 5.64
C ASN A 96 3.55 3.38 6.69
N THR A 97 2.65 4.29 6.33
CA THR A 97 1.65 4.87 7.23
C THR A 97 0.32 5.04 6.52
N SER A 98 -0.75 5.30 7.26
CA SER A 98 -2.05 5.68 6.72
C SER A 98 -2.35 7.14 7.01
N ILE A 99 -3.10 7.79 6.13
CA ILE A 99 -3.66 9.12 6.41
C ILE A 99 -4.69 9.06 7.54
N ILE A 100 -5.26 7.89 7.79
CA ILE A 100 -6.20 7.65 8.88
C ILE A 100 -5.47 7.09 10.09
N ASN A 101 -5.57 7.77 11.22
CA ASN A 101 -5.15 7.25 12.50
C ASN A 101 -6.37 6.72 13.29
N ARG A 102 -6.38 5.43 13.57
CA ARG A 102 -7.43 4.79 14.37
C ARG A 102 -6.96 4.63 15.81
N TYR A 103 -7.25 5.62 16.65
CA TYR A 103 -6.91 5.54 18.07
C TYR A 103 -8.17 5.41 18.93
N LYS A 104 -8.31 4.31 19.69
CA LYS A 104 -9.34 4.06 20.73
C LYS A 104 -10.76 4.51 20.36
N ASN A 105 -11.30 4.05 19.24
CA ASN A 105 -12.65 4.40 18.72
C ASN A 105 -12.79 5.80 18.11
N ASN A 106 -11.73 6.61 18.06
CA ASN A 106 -11.71 7.86 17.31
C ASN A 106 -10.96 7.65 15.99
N ILE A 107 -11.51 8.22 14.93
CA ILE A 107 -10.83 8.31 13.64
C ILE A 107 -10.27 9.73 13.57
N GLU A 108 -8.95 9.83 13.57
CA GLU A 108 -8.24 11.10 13.39
C GLU A 108 -7.42 11.01 12.10
N LEU A 109 -7.18 12.14 11.46
CA LEU A 109 -6.32 12.19 10.29
C LEU A 109 -4.89 12.52 10.73
N ASN A 110 -3.91 11.80 10.18
CA ASN A 110 -2.51 12.11 10.34
C ASN A 110 -2.16 13.35 9.50
N SER A 111 -1.69 14.38 10.15
CA SER A 111 -1.10 15.53 9.45
C SER A 111 0.25 15.15 8.84
N VAL A 112 0.72 15.92 7.87
CA VAL A 112 2.08 15.78 7.33
C VAL A 112 3.13 15.93 8.44
N SER A 113 2.88 16.78 9.44
CA SER A 113 3.76 16.92 10.60
C SER A 113 3.85 15.64 11.42
N ASP A 114 2.72 14.97 11.68
CA ASP A 114 2.70 13.68 12.40
C ASP A 114 3.48 12.61 11.63
N ILE A 115 3.27 12.53 10.31
CA ILE A 115 3.99 11.61 9.43
C ILE A 115 5.50 11.86 9.48
N LEU A 116 5.93 13.12 9.46
CA LEU A 116 7.35 13.47 9.52
C LEU A 116 7.96 13.24 10.91
N ILE A 117 7.18 13.39 11.99
CA ILE A 117 7.58 13.04 13.34
C ILE A 117 7.84 11.52 13.44
N ASP A 118 6.94 10.71 12.91
CA ASP A 118 7.10 9.24 12.90
C ASP A 118 8.29 8.81 12.05
N LEU A 119 8.52 9.47 10.92
CA LEU A 119 9.71 9.24 10.10
C LEU A 119 11.00 9.57 10.86
N LEU A 120 11.06 10.71 11.55
CA LEU A 120 12.22 11.10 12.36
C LEU A 120 12.50 10.09 13.46
N LYS A 121 11.47 9.64 14.20
CA LYS A 121 11.60 8.57 15.20
C LYS A 121 12.15 7.29 14.58
N LYS A 122 11.63 6.87 13.43
CA LYS A 122 12.12 5.70 12.68
C LYS A 122 13.57 5.84 12.23
N CYS A 123 14.00 7.04 11.91
CA CYS A 123 15.39 7.37 11.53
C CYS A 123 16.30 7.66 12.73
N ASN A 124 15.86 7.44 13.99
CA ASN A 124 16.58 7.79 15.21
C ASN A 124 16.99 9.27 15.23
N TYR A 125 16.10 10.17 14.82
CA TYR A 125 16.30 11.62 14.73
C TYR A 125 17.42 12.06 13.79
N ASP A 126 17.90 11.18 12.89
CA ASP A 126 18.86 11.53 11.85
C ASP A 126 18.12 12.20 10.68
N ILE A 127 18.18 13.54 10.63
CA ILE A 127 17.54 14.36 9.60
C ILE A 127 18.00 13.96 8.19
N LYS A 128 19.30 13.68 7.98
CA LYS A 128 19.82 13.33 6.65
C LYS A 128 19.27 12.00 6.15
N LYS A 129 19.08 11.04 7.04
CA LYS A 129 18.40 9.78 6.70
C LYS A 129 16.92 10.00 6.39
N ALA A 130 16.25 10.83 7.20
CA ALA A 130 14.84 11.16 6.98
C ALA A 130 14.64 11.85 5.62
N GLU A 131 15.50 12.83 5.26
CA GLU A 131 15.44 13.55 3.98
C GLU A 131 15.68 12.69 2.73
N THR A 132 16.23 11.48 2.88
CA THR A 132 16.49 10.54 1.78
C THR A 132 15.66 9.26 1.88
N SER A 133 14.48 9.33 2.48
CA SER A 133 13.58 8.22 2.73
C SER A 133 12.50 8.05 1.66
N ILE A 134 11.78 6.95 1.77
CA ILE A 134 10.52 6.69 1.07
C ILE A 134 9.40 6.86 2.10
N ILE A 135 8.37 7.63 1.77
CA ILE A 135 7.14 7.71 2.56
C ILE A 135 6.00 7.12 1.73
N VAL A 136 5.34 6.12 2.29
CA VAL A 136 4.15 5.47 1.71
C VAL A 136 2.95 5.86 2.55
N ILE A 137 2.01 6.58 1.95
CA ILE A 137 0.80 7.09 2.61
C ILE A 137 -0.41 6.38 2.03
N ASN A 138 -1.04 5.57 2.86
CA ASN A 138 -2.21 4.77 2.49
C ASN A 138 -3.51 5.56 2.68
N ASP A 139 -4.56 5.06 2.06
CA ASP A 139 -5.95 5.46 2.26
C ASP A 139 -6.24 6.93 1.86
N ILE A 140 -5.55 7.44 0.81
CA ILE A 140 -5.70 8.83 0.31
C ILE A 140 -7.11 9.10 -0.25
N ASP A 141 -7.79 8.08 -0.72
CA ASP A 141 -9.19 8.17 -1.16
C ASP A 141 -10.15 8.61 -0.05
N THR A 142 -9.78 8.44 1.21
CA THR A 142 -10.61 8.84 2.36
C THR A 142 -10.64 10.34 2.64
N ILE A 143 -9.71 11.11 2.07
CA ILE A 143 -9.65 12.57 2.19
C ILE A 143 -10.11 13.27 0.90
N THR A 144 -10.86 12.58 0.05
CA THR A 144 -11.48 13.16 -1.14
C THR A 144 -12.61 14.12 -0.76
N ILE A 145 -12.80 15.14 -1.59
CA ILE A 145 -13.78 16.20 -1.38
C ILE A 145 -15.00 15.89 -2.22
N SER A 146 -16.12 15.57 -1.56
CA SER A 146 -17.40 15.27 -2.19
C SER A 146 -18.40 16.43 -2.08
N ASP A 147 -18.28 17.24 -1.02
CA ASP A 147 -19.17 18.37 -0.77
C ASP A 147 -18.43 19.55 -0.10
N GLN A 148 -19.18 20.62 0.22
CA GLN A 148 -18.61 21.83 0.82
C GLN A 148 -18.10 21.63 2.26
N SER A 149 -18.61 20.68 3.01
CA SER A 149 -18.11 20.36 4.36
C SER A 149 -16.73 19.70 4.29
N ASP A 150 -16.53 18.84 3.31
CA ASP A 150 -15.26 18.17 3.05
C ASP A 150 -14.16 19.16 2.65
N VAL A 151 -14.50 20.25 1.93
CA VAL A 151 -13.52 21.29 1.56
C VAL A 151 -12.82 21.85 2.78
N GLN A 152 -13.57 22.21 3.83
CA GLN A 152 -12.98 22.77 5.04
C GLN A 152 -12.14 21.74 5.81
N LEU A 153 -12.55 20.48 5.76
CA LEU A 153 -11.90 19.39 6.51
C LEU A 153 -10.67 18.84 5.78
N PHE A 154 -10.77 18.51 4.50
CA PHE A 154 -9.76 17.76 3.78
C PHE A 154 -8.81 18.59 2.92
N SER A 155 -9.24 19.78 2.46
CA SER A 155 -8.38 20.63 1.63
C SER A 155 -7.05 21.00 2.30
N PRO A 156 -6.97 21.31 3.61
CA PRO A 156 -5.68 21.55 4.27
C PRO A 156 -4.74 20.35 4.22
N TYR A 157 -5.25 19.14 4.44
CA TYR A 157 -4.45 17.90 4.37
C TYR A 157 -3.93 17.64 2.97
N GLN A 158 -4.78 17.78 1.96
CA GLN A 158 -4.37 17.61 0.57
C GLN A 158 -3.36 18.68 0.13
N THR A 159 -3.52 19.93 0.59
CA THR A 159 -2.55 21.01 0.32
C THR A 159 -1.19 20.72 0.96
N ASP A 160 -1.16 20.21 2.18
CA ASP A 160 0.10 19.87 2.86
C ASP A 160 0.77 18.66 2.22
N LEU A 161 0.01 17.67 1.74
CA LEU A 161 0.55 16.58 0.93
C LEU A 161 1.15 17.10 -0.40
N ALA A 162 0.51 18.05 -1.07
CA ALA A 162 1.07 18.67 -2.27
C ALA A 162 2.39 19.39 -1.96
N LYS A 163 2.51 20.11 -0.84
CA LYS A 163 3.76 20.74 -0.38
C LYS A 163 4.83 19.69 -0.09
N LEU A 164 4.47 18.58 0.60
CA LEU A 164 5.37 17.45 0.86
C LEU A 164 5.97 16.91 -0.44
N ILE A 165 5.13 16.63 -1.43
CA ILE A 165 5.54 16.14 -2.75
C ILE A 165 6.42 17.18 -3.49
N ASN A 166 6.07 18.45 -3.39
CA ASN A 166 6.80 19.53 -4.06
C ASN A 166 8.13 19.89 -3.40
N GLY A 167 8.47 19.26 -2.29
CA GLY A 167 9.77 19.42 -1.63
C GLY A 167 9.87 20.69 -0.80
N PHE A 168 8.79 21.07 -0.12
CA PHE A 168 8.82 22.15 0.85
C PHE A 168 9.51 21.70 2.14
N PRO A 169 10.25 22.58 2.83
CA PRO A 169 10.76 22.31 4.16
C PRO A 169 9.60 22.35 5.17
N PHE A 170 9.58 21.39 6.06
CA PHE A 170 8.65 21.32 7.20
C PHE A 170 9.44 21.44 8.50
N THR A 171 8.89 22.19 9.45
CA THR A 171 9.42 22.25 10.81
C THR A 171 8.46 21.56 11.73
N VAL A 172 8.95 20.58 12.49
CA VAL A 172 8.19 19.82 13.49
C VAL A 172 8.85 19.97 14.85
N GLU A 173 8.05 19.89 15.90
CA GLU A 173 8.52 19.97 17.29
C GLU A 173 8.34 18.62 17.96
N ILE A 174 9.39 18.13 18.62
CA ILE A 174 9.41 16.87 19.37
C ILE A 174 10.10 17.12 20.71
N ASP A 175 9.39 16.91 21.81
CA ASP A 175 9.89 17.04 23.18
C ASP A 175 10.55 18.41 23.48
N GLY A 176 10.11 19.47 22.78
CA GLY A 176 10.63 20.83 22.91
C GLY A 176 11.79 21.17 21.95
N ASP A 177 12.28 20.21 21.19
CA ASP A 177 13.27 20.44 20.15
C ASP A 177 12.59 20.65 18.78
N SER A 178 13.13 21.56 17.98
CA SER A 178 12.61 21.90 16.64
C SER A 178 13.49 21.29 15.55
N TYR A 179 12.85 20.52 14.65
CA TYR A 179 13.50 19.84 13.54
C TYR A 179 12.97 20.39 12.22
N THR A 180 13.85 20.89 11.37
CA THR A 180 13.49 21.30 10.00
C THR A 180 13.98 20.25 9.01
N ILE A 181 13.04 19.72 8.21
CA ILE A 181 13.24 18.61 7.27
C ILE A 181 12.99 19.12 5.86
N ASP A 182 13.98 18.97 4.97
CA ASP A 182 13.83 19.24 3.54
C ASP A 182 13.27 17.99 2.83
N THR A 183 12.04 18.08 2.35
CA THR A 183 11.38 16.94 1.69
C THR A 183 11.75 16.79 0.21
N SER A 184 12.62 17.66 -0.31
CA SER A 184 12.96 17.72 -1.74
C SER A 184 13.65 16.47 -2.29
N LYS A 185 14.25 15.64 -1.43
CA LYS A 185 14.96 14.41 -1.81
C LYS A 185 14.15 13.14 -1.45
N MET A 186 13.03 13.30 -0.78
CA MET A 186 12.14 12.17 -0.42
C MET A 186 11.43 11.61 -1.63
N PHE A 187 11.10 10.34 -1.58
CA PHE A 187 10.23 9.68 -2.54
C PHE A 187 8.87 9.40 -1.89
N ILE A 188 7.82 10.00 -2.44
CA ILE A 188 6.48 9.94 -1.86
C ILE A 188 5.60 9.00 -2.68
N VAL A 189 4.99 8.03 -2.01
CA VAL A 189 4.03 7.10 -2.59
C VAL A 189 2.69 7.35 -1.92
N LEU A 190 1.70 7.70 -2.71
CA LEU A 190 0.31 7.78 -2.27
C LEU A 190 -0.40 6.50 -2.71
N MET A 191 -1.23 5.93 -1.84
CA MET A 191 -2.03 4.76 -2.19
C MET A 191 -3.51 5.01 -1.88
N GLY A 192 -4.37 4.66 -2.81
CA GLY A 192 -5.81 4.81 -2.70
C GLY A 192 -6.61 3.74 -3.42
N ASP A 193 -7.91 3.79 -3.23
CA ASP A 193 -8.91 2.94 -3.90
C ASP A 193 -9.89 3.87 -4.62
N PHE A 194 -9.40 4.51 -5.68
CA PHE A 194 -10.20 5.41 -6.50
C PHE A 194 -10.94 4.62 -7.57
N MET A 195 -12.20 5.00 -7.81
CA MET A 195 -13.00 4.36 -8.84
C MET A 195 -12.37 4.59 -10.22
N LYS A 196 -12.30 3.51 -11.01
CA LYS A 196 -11.98 3.66 -12.43
C LYS A 196 -13.14 4.37 -13.12
N PRO A 197 -12.89 5.31 -14.05
CA PRO A 197 -13.96 5.89 -14.84
C PRO A 197 -14.76 4.76 -15.49
N GLU A 198 -16.08 4.74 -15.26
CA GLU A 198 -16.94 3.77 -15.97
C GLU A 198 -16.69 3.93 -17.46
N GLU A 199 -16.40 2.82 -18.13
CA GLU A 199 -16.44 2.80 -19.59
C GLU A 199 -17.86 3.21 -19.97
N GLU A 200 -18.03 4.36 -20.63
CA GLU A 200 -19.29 4.69 -21.28
C GLU A 200 -19.55 3.56 -22.28
N ILE A 201 -20.31 2.56 -21.85
CA ILE A 201 -20.88 1.54 -22.74
C ILE A 201 -21.86 2.30 -23.63
N SER A 202 -21.35 2.92 -24.67
CA SER A 202 -22.19 3.38 -25.77
C SER A 202 -22.97 2.17 -26.26
N PRO A 203 -24.31 2.19 -26.27
CA PRO A 203 -25.09 1.07 -26.72
C PRO A 203 -25.00 0.98 -28.23
N VAL A 204 -23.83 0.64 -28.75
CA VAL A 204 -23.66 0.27 -30.16
C VAL A 204 -24.07 -1.19 -30.29
N LYS A 205 -25.30 -1.42 -30.70
CA LYS A 205 -25.76 -2.71 -31.21
C LYS A 205 -24.89 -3.14 -32.38
N GLY A 206 -23.96 -4.07 -32.13
CA GLY A 206 -23.17 -4.69 -33.19
C GLY A 206 -22.17 -5.66 -32.56
N PHE A 207 -22.31 -6.93 -32.84
CA PHE A 207 -21.37 -8.00 -32.53
C PHE A 207 -19.99 -7.68 -33.15
N HIS A 208 -19.10 -7.07 -32.38
CA HIS A 208 -17.66 -7.11 -32.66
C HIS A 208 -16.93 -7.19 -31.34
N ASN A 209 -16.09 -8.20 -31.23
CA ASN A 209 -15.07 -8.29 -30.17
C ASN A 209 -14.26 -7.00 -30.20
N ILE A 210 -14.40 -6.15 -29.19
CA ILE A 210 -13.57 -4.97 -29.00
C ILE A 210 -12.21 -5.52 -28.59
N PRO A 211 -11.14 -5.22 -29.33
CA PRO A 211 -9.79 -5.61 -28.90
C PRO A 211 -9.46 -4.92 -27.58
N ASP A 212 -8.73 -5.61 -26.71
CA ASP A 212 -8.24 -5.21 -25.39
C ASP A 212 -7.40 -3.90 -25.38
N SER A 213 -7.25 -3.24 -26.53
CA SER A 213 -6.39 -2.09 -26.79
C SER A 213 -7.03 -0.72 -26.52
N GLN A 214 -8.21 -0.64 -25.89
CA GLN A 214 -8.85 0.64 -25.53
C GLN A 214 -9.18 0.77 -24.04
N LYS A 215 -8.31 0.26 -23.16
CA LYS A 215 -8.36 0.68 -21.77
C LYS A 215 -8.04 2.18 -21.73
N LYS A 216 -9.02 3.01 -21.44
CA LYS A 216 -8.82 4.45 -21.25
C LYS A 216 -7.92 4.64 -20.03
N ASN A 217 -6.71 5.10 -20.26
CA ASN A 217 -5.79 5.41 -19.15
C ASN A 217 -6.43 6.49 -18.28
N THR A 218 -6.54 6.23 -17.00
CA THR A 218 -7.00 7.20 -16.01
C THR A 218 -6.06 8.41 -16.00
N THR A 219 -6.62 9.59 -16.05
CA THR A 219 -5.89 10.85 -16.11
C THR A 219 -5.93 11.56 -14.77
N LYS A 220 -5.05 12.53 -14.55
CA LYS A 220 -5.11 13.37 -13.33
C LYS A 220 -6.46 14.06 -13.15
N THR A 221 -7.13 14.40 -14.27
CA THR A 221 -8.47 15.00 -14.25
C THR A 221 -9.49 14.06 -13.64
N ASP A 222 -9.38 12.75 -13.87
CA ASP A 222 -10.30 11.78 -13.29
C ASP A 222 -10.19 11.73 -11.76
N TYR A 223 -9.00 11.89 -11.20
CA TYR A 223 -8.78 11.99 -9.75
C TYR A 223 -9.28 13.32 -9.18
N ILE A 224 -9.18 14.42 -9.94
CA ILE A 224 -9.77 15.71 -9.54
C ILE A 224 -11.30 15.59 -9.48
N THR A 225 -11.93 14.94 -10.46
CA THR A 225 -13.38 14.72 -10.43
C THR A 225 -13.84 13.82 -9.28
N GLN A 226 -12.94 12.99 -8.76
CA GLN A 226 -13.18 12.13 -7.59
C GLN A 226 -12.82 12.81 -6.26
N GLY A 227 -12.46 14.08 -6.27
CA GLY A 227 -12.31 14.90 -5.06
C GLY A 227 -10.88 15.17 -4.61
N LEU A 228 -9.86 14.87 -5.43
CA LEU A 228 -8.53 15.42 -5.18
C LEU A 228 -8.50 16.88 -5.64
N ILE A 229 -7.86 17.76 -4.83
CA ILE A 229 -7.62 19.14 -5.28
C ILE A 229 -6.61 19.16 -6.42
N GLU A 230 -6.77 20.13 -7.33
CA GLU A 230 -5.91 20.26 -8.51
C GLU A 230 -4.41 20.34 -8.15
N GLU A 231 -4.08 21.04 -7.06
CA GLU A 231 -2.71 21.19 -6.58
C GLU A 231 -2.07 19.84 -6.23
N LEU A 232 -2.79 18.96 -5.53
CA LEU A 232 -2.31 17.62 -5.18
C LEU A 232 -2.21 16.73 -6.42
N ALA A 233 -3.26 16.66 -7.21
CA ALA A 233 -3.31 15.82 -8.42
C ALA A 233 -2.20 16.18 -9.43
N THR A 234 -1.92 17.48 -9.61
CA THR A 234 -0.85 17.95 -10.51
C THR A 234 0.54 17.69 -9.95
N SER A 235 0.72 17.68 -8.63
CA SER A 235 1.98 17.37 -7.95
C SER A 235 2.39 15.89 -8.10
N ILE A 236 1.45 14.98 -8.25
CA ILE A 236 1.71 13.56 -8.49
C ILE A 236 2.33 13.38 -9.88
N GLN A 237 3.50 12.76 -9.94
CA GLN A 237 4.29 12.67 -11.18
C GLN A 237 3.95 11.43 -11.99
N THR A 238 3.69 10.31 -11.34
CA THR A 238 3.33 9.04 -11.99
C THR A 238 2.11 8.44 -11.31
N ILE A 239 1.23 7.87 -12.10
CA ILE A 239 0.08 7.10 -11.62
C ILE A 239 0.24 5.68 -12.12
N ILE A 240 0.12 4.71 -11.23
CA ILE A 240 0.14 3.28 -11.55
C ILE A 240 -1.19 2.71 -11.07
N GLU A 241 -1.90 2.08 -11.97
CA GLU A 241 -3.17 1.43 -11.70
C GLU A 241 -2.97 -0.08 -11.67
N LEU A 242 -3.09 -0.64 -10.48
CA LEU A 242 -3.01 -2.09 -10.31
C LEU A 242 -4.26 -2.75 -10.88
N ASP A 243 -4.06 -3.90 -11.49
CA ASP A 243 -5.16 -4.70 -11.96
C ASP A 243 -5.88 -5.39 -10.79
N LYS A 244 -7.20 -5.57 -10.92
CA LYS A 244 -7.93 -6.43 -10.00
C LYS A 244 -7.51 -7.87 -10.29
N PRO A 245 -7.02 -8.62 -9.29
CA PRO A 245 -6.66 -10.00 -9.49
C PRO A 245 -7.86 -10.84 -9.93
N THR A 246 -7.61 -11.75 -10.86
CA THR A 246 -8.59 -12.76 -11.25
C THR A 246 -8.78 -13.78 -10.13
N ARG A 247 -9.82 -14.59 -10.23
CA ARG A 247 -10.11 -15.66 -9.26
C ARG A 247 -8.95 -16.67 -9.19
N GLU A 248 -8.40 -17.04 -10.32
CA GLU A 248 -7.27 -17.96 -10.42
C GLU A 248 -6.02 -17.39 -9.74
N GLU A 249 -5.78 -16.09 -9.91
CA GLU A 249 -4.68 -15.38 -9.26
C GLU A 249 -4.87 -15.30 -7.74
N TYR A 250 -6.09 -15.10 -7.23
CA TYR A 250 -6.37 -15.19 -5.80
C TYR A 250 -6.08 -16.57 -5.23
N ILE A 251 -6.51 -17.63 -5.94
CA ILE A 251 -6.24 -19.01 -5.53
C ILE A 251 -4.72 -19.26 -5.48
N GLU A 252 -4.00 -18.79 -6.49
CA GLU A 252 -2.54 -18.92 -6.55
C GLU A 252 -1.85 -18.17 -5.41
N SER A 253 -2.31 -16.95 -5.10
CA SER A 253 -1.79 -16.15 -4.00
C SER A 253 -2.02 -16.81 -2.64
N ILE A 254 -3.24 -17.33 -2.38
CA ILE A 254 -3.56 -18.04 -1.13
C ILE A 254 -2.62 -19.25 -0.95
N ASN A 255 -2.34 -19.98 -2.01
CA ASN A 255 -1.49 -21.17 -1.94
C ASN A 255 0.01 -20.85 -1.78
N LYS A 256 0.48 -19.77 -2.39
CA LYS A 256 1.91 -19.40 -2.42
C LYS A 256 2.36 -18.50 -1.26
N ASN A 257 1.48 -17.68 -0.71
CA ASN A 257 1.84 -16.77 0.37
C ASN A 257 2.01 -17.56 1.68
N GLU A 258 3.28 -17.81 2.04
CA GLU A 258 3.63 -18.53 3.27
C GLU A 258 3.21 -17.82 4.57
N ASN A 259 2.91 -16.53 4.50
CA ASN A 259 2.60 -15.68 5.64
C ASN A 259 1.09 -15.42 5.82
N ASN A 260 0.23 -16.00 4.99
CA ASN A 260 -1.21 -15.91 5.21
C ASN A 260 -1.65 -16.81 6.39
N SER A 261 -2.79 -16.47 7.00
CA SER A 261 -3.34 -17.20 8.15
C SER A 261 -3.53 -18.69 7.89
N LEU A 262 -3.86 -19.10 6.65
CA LEU A 262 -4.03 -20.51 6.30
C LEU A 262 -2.72 -21.28 6.41
N ASN A 263 -1.63 -20.76 5.81
CA ASN A 263 -0.33 -21.41 5.81
C ASN A 263 0.36 -21.33 7.18
N ILE A 264 0.13 -20.23 7.94
CA ILE A 264 0.56 -20.12 9.34
C ILE A 264 -0.14 -21.17 10.20
N SER A 265 -1.46 -21.30 10.08
CA SER A 265 -2.26 -22.31 10.82
C SER A 265 -1.82 -23.74 10.45
N LYS A 266 -1.51 -23.99 9.18
CA LYS A 266 -0.98 -25.28 8.73
C LYS A 266 0.35 -25.63 9.40
N LYS A 267 1.28 -24.68 9.45
CA LYS A 267 2.59 -24.85 10.13
C LYS A 267 2.39 -25.05 11.65
N PHE A 268 1.47 -24.29 12.25
CA PHE A 268 1.17 -24.39 13.68
C PHE A 268 0.59 -25.78 14.04
N LEU A 269 -0.45 -26.24 13.34
CA LEU A 269 -1.06 -27.53 13.56
C LEU A 269 -0.07 -28.69 13.32
N GLN A 270 0.78 -28.55 12.29
CA GLN A 270 1.85 -29.52 12.03
C GLN A 270 2.84 -29.61 13.20
N SER A 271 3.12 -28.52 13.92
CA SER A 271 3.96 -28.56 15.14
C SER A 271 3.32 -29.35 16.30
N LEU A 272 1.99 -29.53 16.26
CA LEU A 272 1.22 -30.37 17.19
C LEU A 272 1.00 -31.79 16.66
N ASN A 273 1.64 -32.19 15.56
CA ASN A 273 1.43 -33.43 14.82
C ASN A 273 0.02 -33.60 14.24
N ILE A 274 -0.68 -32.49 14.00
CA ILE A 274 -2.02 -32.48 13.39
C ILE A 274 -1.86 -31.97 11.96
N LYS A 275 -2.41 -32.71 10.99
CA LYS A 275 -2.42 -32.32 9.59
C LYS A 275 -3.62 -31.40 9.33
N LEU A 276 -3.37 -30.21 8.73
CA LEU A 276 -4.43 -29.38 8.18
C LEU A 276 -4.63 -29.72 6.70
N THR A 277 -5.77 -30.32 6.37
CA THR A 277 -6.21 -30.57 5.00
C THR A 277 -7.23 -29.52 4.57
N VAL A 278 -6.90 -28.79 3.54
CA VAL A 278 -7.75 -27.75 2.95
C VAL A 278 -8.29 -28.31 1.63
N GLU A 279 -9.60 -28.54 1.57
CA GLU A 279 -10.21 -29.02 0.34
C GLU A 279 -10.25 -27.89 -0.73
N ASP A 280 -10.19 -28.27 -2.00
CA ASP A 280 -10.32 -27.32 -3.11
C ASP A 280 -11.61 -26.51 -3.06
N THR A 281 -12.67 -27.09 -2.50
CA THR A 281 -13.96 -26.42 -2.25
C THR A 281 -13.83 -25.24 -1.28
N ALA A 282 -12.99 -25.35 -0.25
CA ALA A 282 -12.71 -24.26 0.69
C ALA A 282 -11.99 -23.11 -0.01
N ILE A 283 -10.93 -23.41 -0.76
CA ILE A 283 -10.15 -22.41 -1.52
C ILE A 283 -11.03 -21.71 -2.55
N LYS A 284 -11.85 -22.47 -3.26
CA LYS A 284 -12.80 -21.94 -4.22
C LYS A 284 -13.79 -20.99 -3.54
N ARG A 285 -14.31 -21.37 -2.36
CA ARG A 285 -15.24 -20.53 -1.60
C ARG A 285 -14.60 -19.24 -1.10
N ILE A 286 -13.37 -19.31 -0.59
CA ILE A 286 -12.59 -18.12 -0.21
C ILE A 286 -12.47 -17.18 -1.41
N SER A 287 -12.05 -17.67 -2.58
CA SER A 287 -11.89 -16.84 -3.77
C SER A 287 -13.20 -16.20 -4.26
N GLU A 288 -14.34 -16.90 -4.15
CA GLU A 288 -15.67 -16.34 -4.46
C GLU A 288 -16.06 -15.19 -3.53
N ILE A 289 -15.76 -15.34 -2.23
CA ILE A 289 -16.05 -14.29 -1.24
C ILE A 289 -15.18 -13.06 -1.51
N ILE A 290 -13.90 -13.26 -1.82
CA ILE A 290 -12.96 -12.17 -2.13
C ILE A 290 -13.42 -11.43 -3.39
N GLU A 291 -13.71 -12.15 -4.48
CA GLU A 291 -14.15 -11.58 -5.74
C GLU A 291 -15.43 -10.75 -5.57
N LYS A 292 -16.38 -11.24 -4.79
CA LYS A 292 -17.67 -10.59 -4.54
C LYS A 292 -17.55 -9.34 -3.65
N ASN A 293 -16.72 -9.40 -2.62
CA ASN A 293 -16.69 -8.39 -1.56
C ASN A 293 -15.47 -7.47 -1.64
N GLY A 294 -14.47 -7.79 -2.48
CA GLY A 294 -13.23 -7.01 -2.57
C GLY A 294 -12.45 -6.97 -1.25
N TYR A 295 -12.25 -8.12 -0.59
CA TYR A 295 -11.56 -8.18 0.69
C TYR A 295 -10.07 -7.84 0.57
N SER A 296 -9.56 -7.11 1.58
CA SER A 296 -8.12 -6.95 1.77
C SER A 296 -7.49 -8.24 2.32
N GLU A 297 -6.18 -8.35 2.27
CA GLU A 297 -5.47 -9.50 2.84
C GLU A 297 -5.78 -9.69 4.32
N GLU A 298 -5.80 -8.59 5.10
CA GLU A 298 -6.14 -8.66 6.52
C GLU A 298 -7.57 -9.19 6.74
N GLN A 299 -8.52 -8.82 5.87
CA GLN A 299 -9.89 -9.32 5.96
C GLN A 299 -10.01 -10.80 5.56
N ILE A 300 -9.15 -11.25 4.64
CA ILE A 300 -9.05 -12.66 4.27
C ILE A 300 -8.47 -13.47 5.43
N ASP A 301 -7.41 -12.99 6.04
CA ASP A 301 -6.77 -13.62 7.18
C ASP A 301 -7.73 -13.67 8.38
N GLU A 302 -8.43 -12.58 8.69
CA GLU A 302 -9.47 -12.55 9.73
C GLU A 302 -10.58 -13.57 9.47
N MET A 303 -11.03 -13.71 8.22
CA MET A 303 -12.05 -14.69 7.84
C MET A 303 -11.55 -16.13 8.05
N ILE A 304 -10.31 -16.42 7.67
CA ILE A 304 -9.69 -17.74 7.85
C ILE A 304 -9.50 -18.04 9.33
N ASP A 305 -8.95 -17.12 10.10
CA ASP A 305 -8.75 -17.26 11.55
C ASP A 305 -10.08 -17.51 12.27
N LYS A 306 -11.13 -16.81 11.88
CA LYS A 306 -12.45 -17.00 12.41
C LYS A 306 -13.04 -18.37 12.06
N ALA A 307 -12.83 -18.85 10.83
CA ALA A 307 -13.28 -20.18 10.41
C ALA A 307 -12.55 -21.29 11.17
N LEU A 308 -11.29 -21.11 11.52
CA LEU A 308 -10.47 -22.09 12.23
C LEU A 308 -10.58 -22.01 13.77
N SER A 309 -11.12 -20.92 14.31
CA SER A 309 -11.06 -20.60 15.75
C SER A 309 -11.67 -21.69 16.64
N GLN A 310 -12.83 -22.26 16.27
CA GLN A 310 -13.49 -23.28 17.07
C GLN A 310 -12.77 -24.62 17.01
N ALA A 311 -12.32 -25.04 15.82
CA ALA A 311 -11.52 -26.25 15.66
C ALA A 311 -10.22 -26.17 16.46
N THR A 312 -9.54 -25.01 16.40
CA THR A 312 -8.32 -24.76 17.17
C THR A 312 -8.58 -24.81 18.68
N PHE A 313 -9.73 -24.30 19.14
CA PHE A 313 -10.13 -24.38 20.55
C PHE A 313 -10.35 -25.83 21.01
N GLU A 314 -11.05 -26.66 20.20
CA GLU A 314 -11.24 -28.09 20.54
C GLU A 314 -9.92 -28.85 20.58
N ILE A 315 -9.02 -28.58 19.63
CA ILE A 315 -7.67 -29.14 19.64
C ILE A 315 -6.89 -28.71 20.88
N ALA A 316 -7.01 -27.45 21.32
CA ALA A 316 -6.33 -26.95 22.50
C ALA A 316 -6.80 -27.64 23.81
N ILE A 317 -8.08 -28.04 23.87
CA ILE A 317 -8.60 -28.82 25.02
C ILE A 317 -8.06 -30.24 25.03
N ASN A 318 -7.94 -30.89 23.86
CA ASN A 318 -7.55 -32.31 23.73
C ASN A 318 -6.48 -32.47 22.62
N PRO A 319 -5.25 -31.99 22.79
CA PRO A 319 -4.27 -31.92 21.69
C PRO A 319 -3.83 -33.28 21.14
N ASN A 320 -4.02 -34.35 21.89
CA ASN A 320 -3.66 -35.72 21.47
C ASN A 320 -4.85 -36.55 20.95
N ALA A 321 -6.01 -35.94 20.82
CA ALA A 321 -7.22 -36.65 20.40
C ALA A 321 -7.40 -36.67 18.87
N TYR A 322 -6.66 -35.85 18.14
CA TYR A 322 -6.88 -35.63 16.72
C TYR A 322 -5.58 -35.73 15.92
N GLU A 323 -5.66 -36.30 14.73
CA GLU A 323 -4.54 -36.43 13.79
C GLU A 323 -4.70 -35.49 12.58
N GLU A 324 -5.94 -35.11 12.25
CA GLU A 324 -6.22 -34.30 11.07
C GLU A 324 -7.39 -33.35 11.32
N LEU A 325 -7.25 -32.10 10.86
CA LEU A 325 -8.33 -31.11 10.70
C LEU A 325 -8.61 -30.92 9.21
N ILE A 326 -9.85 -31.14 8.79
CA ILE A 326 -10.29 -30.97 7.40
C ILE A 326 -11.23 -29.77 7.34
N ILE A 327 -10.94 -28.84 6.45
CA ILE A 327 -11.78 -27.67 6.16
C ILE A 327 -12.26 -27.72 4.70
N ASP A 328 -13.54 -27.43 4.52
CA ASP A 328 -14.24 -27.44 3.25
C ASP A 328 -15.02 -26.13 3.03
N GLU A 329 -15.84 -26.06 2.00
CA GLU A 329 -16.72 -24.93 1.68
C GLU A 329 -17.65 -24.56 2.85
N GLU A 330 -18.17 -25.56 3.57
CA GLU A 330 -19.06 -25.34 4.70
C GLU A 330 -18.33 -24.72 5.88
N THR A 331 -17.09 -25.10 6.13
CA THR A 331 -16.24 -24.50 7.17
C THR A 331 -16.05 -22.99 6.94
N ILE A 332 -15.79 -22.59 5.70
CA ILE A 332 -15.62 -21.18 5.33
C ILE A 332 -16.93 -20.39 5.40
N SER A 333 -18.05 -21.02 5.07
CA SER A 333 -19.37 -20.39 5.10
C SER A 333 -20.01 -20.38 6.49
N ASN A 334 -19.62 -21.33 7.34
CA ASN A 334 -20.17 -21.53 8.69
C ASN A 334 -19.08 -22.08 9.61
N ASN A 335 -18.48 -21.21 10.40
CA ASN A 335 -17.30 -21.45 11.25
C ASN A 335 -17.45 -22.64 12.24
N ASN A 336 -18.65 -23.22 12.37
CA ASN A 336 -18.94 -24.32 13.29
C ASN A 336 -18.96 -25.69 12.59
N LYS A 337 -18.68 -25.75 11.29
CA LYS A 337 -18.71 -26.99 10.51
C LYS A 337 -17.31 -27.32 10.01
N TYR A 338 -16.60 -28.12 10.76
CA TYR A 338 -15.29 -28.68 10.42
C TYR A 338 -15.24 -30.16 10.79
N LYS A 339 -14.26 -30.88 10.30
CA LYS A 339 -14.08 -32.31 10.61
C LYS A 339 -12.73 -32.48 11.32
N LEU A 340 -12.77 -32.98 12.55
CA LEU A 340 -11.62 -33.46 13.31
C LEU A 340 -11.58 -34.99 13.25
N VAL A 341 -10.44 -35.54 12.85
CA VAL A 341 -10.22 -36.99 12.71
C VAL A 341 -9.08 -37.42 13.64
#